data_9da259c87699f8f6a6499687fb846594
#
_entry.id   9da259c87699f8f6a6499687fb846594
#
_cell.length_a   1.000
_cell.length_b   1.000
_cell.length_c   1.000
_cell.angle_alpha   90.00
_cell.angle_beta   90.00
_cell.angle_gamma   90.00
#
_symmetry.space_group_name_H-M   'P 1'
#
loop_
_entity.id
_entity.type
_entity.pdbx_description
1 polymer ?
#
loop_
_entity_poly.entity_id
_entity_poly.type
_entity_poly.pdbx_seq_one_letter_code
_entity_poly.pdbx_strand_id
1 'polypeptide(L)'
;AGISGSGHIGDRTTYLVLAQAVLPAAALQDAGLPFLPNYIDGQVKVKTRFSERDELTFLALAGIDNMKLNVDEKGEDAEYLLSYLPRIQQETFTVGASWQHYAGKHVQTVTLSHNYLNNRNLKYRGNDDSSEENLTLRLRSVEQKSTLRAENRSYLGQWTLREGAELNYSDYTNRTFQRLYTDGARTADYRTDLGIFGWGLFVGADYTSVNKRFTASAGVRADACDYSSHMSRPWHQLSPRASLSYVLGGGWKISGSAGLYYQLPPYTALGYLDAGQYVNRDLRYLRVGAVSAGVSWHLRDRLVLSLENFYKGYDDVPLSLADGIPLSCKGNDYGVVGNEALVSSAEGRAYGVEAMARWQIPGRVNIVGSVTLYRSEYRSDGSSPWIASAWDNRFVVNVSGTYDLPRNWSIGAKLSAVGGAPYTPYDADKSSLVEAWDAQGRPYYDYARYNAERLDAFAQLDLRIDKIFYFKGCMLGFYIDLQNVTVSKLRQPDVLMSTGEILNPEAPVSEQRYKMKKLRQESGTLLPSIGITVEF
;
A
#
# COMPACT_ATOMS: atom_id res chain seq x y z
N ALA A 1 4.02 -2.58 -23.29
CA ALA A 1 3.60 -3.69 -24.15
C ALA A 1 3.23 -4.88 -23.27
N GLY A 2 2.23 -5.69 -23.69
CA GLY A 2 1.82 -6.88 -22.94
C GLY A 2 1.34 -7.98 -23.89
N ILE A 3 1.49 -9.21 -23.42
CA ILE A 3 0.98 -10.41 -24.08
C ILE A 3 0.19 -11.19 -23.04
N SER A 4 -1.01 -11.63 -23.39
CA SER A 4 -1.80 -12.52 -22.55
C SER A 4 -2.36 -13.67 -23.38
N GLY A 5 -2.51 -14.82 -22.74
CA GLY A 5 -3.12 -15.97 -23.34
C GLY A 5 -3.91 -16.76 -22.29
N SER A 6 -5.10 -17.19 -22.64
CA SER A 6 -5.90 -18.06 -21.79
C SER A 6 -6.60 -19.11 -22.63
N GLY A 7 -6.84 -20.27 -22.07
CA GLY A 7 -7.48 -21.34 -22.81
C GLY A 7 -7.63 -22.61 -21.99
N HIS A 8 -7.90 -23.68 -22.72
CA HIS A 8 -8.06 -25.02 -22.18
C HIS A 8 -7.00 -25.97 -22.76
N ILE A 9 -6.49 -26.86 -21.93
CA ILE A 9 -5.67 -28.00 -22.34
C ILE A 9 -6.51 -29.24 -22.04
N GLY A 10 -7.14 -29.78 -23.08
CA GLY A 10 -8.18 -30.79 -22.92
C GLY A 10 -9.39 -30.26 -22.12
N ASP A 11 -10.22 -31.20 -21.60
CA ASP A 11 -11.47 -30.84 -20.91
C ASP A 11 -11.29 -30.51 -19.42
N ARG A 12 -10.09 -30.67 -18.87
CA ARG A 12 -9.86 -30.67 -17.41
C ARG A 12 -8.93 -29.57 -16.94
N THR A 13 -8.21 -28.94 -17.84
CA THR A 13 -7.19 -27.94 -17.47
C THR A 13 -7.47 -26.62 -18.14
N THR A 14 -7.49 -25.55 -17.35
CA THR A 14 -7.52 -24.17 -17.84
C THR A 14 -6.22 -23.46 -17.48
N TYR A 15 -5.78 -22.54 -18.33
CA TYR A 15 -4.61 -21.74 -18.08
C TYR A 15 -4.84 -20.26 -18.40
N LEU A 16 -4.10 -19.43 -17.71
CA LEU A 16 -3.93 -18.01 -17.98
C LEU A 16 -2.43 -17.68 -17.88
N VAL A 17 -1.90 -17.02 -18.89
CA VAL A 17 -0.54 -16.48 -18.89
C VAL A 17 -0.64 -15.01 -19.26
N LEU A 18 0.07 -14.17 -18.53
CA LEU A 18 0.20 -12.73 -18.81
C LEU A 18 1.66 -12.35 -18.61
N ALA A 19 2.20 -11.55 -19.53
CA ALA A 19 3.47 -10.87 -19.36
C ALA A 19 3.34 -9.46 -19.90
N GLN A 20 3.83 -8.49 -19.15
CA GLN A 20 3.83 -7.09 -19.58
C GLN A 20 5.13 -6.40 -19.19
N ALA A 21 5.45 -5.37 -19.96
CA ALA A 21 6.61 -4.53 -19.72
C ALA A 21 6.29 -3.07 -20.05
N VAL A 22 6.77 -2.17 -19.21
CA VAL A 22 6.91 -0.76 -19.52
C VAL A 22 8.39 -0.46 -19.60
N LEU A 23 8.84 -0.15 -20.81
CA LEU A 23 10.20 0.29 -21.05
C LEU A 23 10.21 1.82 -21.11
N PRO A 24 11.24 2.50 -20.60
CA PRO A 24 11.35 3.93 -20.71
C PRO A 24 11.40 4.30 -22.20
N ALA A 25 10.31 4.87 -22.69
CA ALA A 25 10.28 5.44 -24.02
C ALA A 25 11.04 6.79 -24.00
N ALA A 26 11.69 7.15 -25.11
CA ALA A 26 12.30 8.47 -25.26
C ALA A 26 11.31 9.59 -24.94
N ALA A 27 10.02 9.41 -25.22
CA ALA A 27 8.95 10.33 -24.87
C ALA A 27 8.78 10.58 -23.34
N LEU A 28 9.23 9.68 -22.46
CA LEU A 28 9.22 9.91 -21.02
C LEU A 28 10.46 10.69 -20.55
N GLN A 29 11.56 10.61 -21.28
CA GLN A 29 12.75 11.45 -21.01
C GLN A 29 12.45 12.93 -21.29
N ASP A 30 11.68 13.22 -22.34
CA ASP A 30 11.29 14.58 -22.71
C ASP A 30 10.10 15.12 -21.89
N ALA A 31 9.50 14.30 -21.03
CA ALA A 31 8.36 14.69 -20.18
C ALA A 31 8.75 15.47 -18.92
N GLY A 32 10.03 15.78 -18.70
CA GLY A 32 10.52 16.53 -17.55
C GLY A 32 10.40 15.76 -16.22
N LEU A 33 10.45 14.43 -16.26
CA LEU A 33 10.38 13.60 -15.06
C LEU A 33 11.79 13.36 -14.50
N PRO A 34 12.01 13.58 -13.19
CA PRO A 34 13.31 13.33 -12.55
C PRO A 34 13.61 11.83 -12.37
N PHE A 35 12.64 10.95 -12.67
CA PHE A 35 12.81 9.50 -12.64
C PHE A 35 12.09 8.83 -13.80
N LEU A 36 12.64 7.72 -14.26
CA LEU A 36 12.13 6.93 -15.38
C LEU A 36 11.73 5.55 -14.89
N PRO A 37 10.42 5.23 -14.80
CA PRO A 37 9.95 3.92 -14.40
C PRO A 37 10.26 2.90 -15.48
N ASN A 38 10.76 1.75 -15.06
CA ASN A 38 10.97 0.58 -15.91
C ASN A 38 10.53 -0.65 -15.13
N TYR A 39 9.49 -1.34 -15.60
CA TYR A 39 9.04 -2.55 -14.96
C TYR A 39 8.69 -3.65 -15.95
N ILE A 40 8.87 -4.88 -15.49
CA ILE A 40 8.46 -6.09 -16.19
C ILE A 40 7.73 -6.94 -15.16
N ASP A 41 6.54 -7.44 -15.52
CA ASP A 41 5.82 -8.36 -14.67
C ASP A 41 5.19 -9.49 -15.47
N GLY A 42 4.87 -10.56 -14.78
CA GLY A 42 4.23 -11.73 -15.37
C GLY A 42 3.39 -12.52 -14.38
N GLN A 43 2.40 -13.19 -14.92
CA GLN A 43 1.50 -14.05 -14.18
C GLN A 43 1.24 -15.35 -14.94
N VAL A 44 1.25 -16.47 -14.21
CA VAL A 44 0.81 -17.77 -14.71
C VAL A 44 -0.18 -18.35 -13.72
N LYS A 45 -1.34 -18.79 -14.21
CA LYS A 45 -2.32 -19.54 -13.43
C LYS A 45 -2.72 -20.78 -14.22
N VAL A 46 -2.61 -21.92 -13.60
CA VAL A 46 -3.05 -23.20 -14.16
C VAL A 46 -3.99 -23.86 -13.17
N LYS A 47 -5.16 -24.25 -13.65
CA LYS A 47 -6.15 -24.95 -12.85
C LYS A 47 -6.49 -26.26 -13.56
N THR A 48 -6.29 -27.38 -12.86
CA THR A 48 -6.55 -28.72 -13.41
C THR A 48 -7.42 -29.54 -12.48
N ARG A 49 -8.37 -30.25 -13.05
CA ARG A 49 -9.24 -31.19 -12.34
C ARG A 49 -8.76 -32.60 -12.63
N PHE A 50 -8.12 -33.25 -11.65
CA PHE A 50 -7.61 -34.61 -11.79
C PHE A 50 -8.74 -35.66 -11.75
N SER A 51 -9.77 -35.39 -10.93
CA SER A 51 -10.94 -36.25 -10.78
C SER A 51 -12.20 -35.40 -10.57
N GLU A 52 -13.36 -35.99 -10.42
CA GLU A 52 -14.58 -35.27 -10.03
C GLU A 52 -14.48 -34.65 -8.64
N ARG A 53 -13.54 -35.12 -7.82
CA ARG A 53 -13.36 -34.69 -6.43
C ARG A 53 -12.11 -33.86 -6.20
N ASP A 54 -11.17 -33.85 -7.12
CA ASP A 54 -9.84 -33.25 -6.88
C ASP A 54 -9.50 -32.21 -7.92
N GLU A 55 -9.20 -31.02 -7.44
CA GLU A 55 -8.81 -29.87 -8.23
C GLU A 55 -7.51 -29.26 -7.69
N LEU A 56 -6.57 -28.96 -8.56
CA LEU A 56 -5.34 -28.25 -8.22
C LEU A 56 -5.28 -26.93 -8.98
N THR A 57 -5.00 -25.86 -8.28
CA THR A 57 -4.69 -24.56 -8.85
C THR A 57 -3.24 -24.20 -8.53
N PHE A 58 -2.47 -23.93 -9.55
CA PHE A 58 -1.12 -23.35 -9.46
C PHE A 58 -1.17 -21.88 -9.86
N LEU A 59 -0.48 -21.01 -9.10
CA LEU A 59 -0.34 -19.59 -9.37
C LEU A 59 1.13 -19.18 -9.23
N ALA A 60 1.64 -18.42 -10.20
CA ALA A 60 2.92 -17.75 -10.12
C ALA A 60 2.77 -16.29 -10.56
N LEU A 61 3.34 -15.37 -9.79
CA LEU A 61 3.42 -13.95 -10.06
C LEU A 61 4.88 -13.53 -9.92
N ALA A 62 5.37 -12.69 -10.81
CA ALA A 62 6.71 -12.11 -10.70
C ALA A 62 6.71 -10.68 -11.21
N GLY A 63 7.52 -9.82 -10.61
CA GLY A 63 7.71 -8.43 -11.03
C GLY A 63 9.11 -7.94 -10.74
N ILE A 64 9.63 -7.12 -11.64
CA ILE A 64 10.90 -6.42 -11.50
C ILE A 64 10.63 -4.95 -11.78
N ASP A 65 10.84 -4.11 -10.78
CA ASP A 65 10.75 -2.67 -10.87
C ASP A 65 12.14 -2.05 -10.77
N ASN A 66 12.46 -1.15 -11.67
CA ASN A 66 13.74 -0.46 -11.70
C ASN A 66 13.54 1.02 -11.99
N MET A 67 13.60 1.83 -10.96
CA MET A 67 13.50 3.27 -11.08
C MET A 67 14.89 3.87 -11.32
N LYS A 68 15.12 4.34 -12.54
CA LYS A 68 16.31 5.09 -12.91
C LYS A 68 16.11 6.58 -12.66
N LEU A 69 17.12 7.26 -12.14
CA LEU A 69 17.11 8.72 -12.04
C LEU A 69 17.44 9.35 -13.39
N ASN A 70 16.70 10.39 -13.78
CA ASN A 70 16.97 11.22 -14.96
C ASN A 70 17.87 12.37 -14.53
N VAL A 71 19.17 12.09 -14.39
CA VAL A 71 20.14 13.08 -13.87
C VAL A 71 20.44 14.24 -14.82
N ASP A 72 19.98 14.14 -16.07
CA ASP A 72 20.13 15.17 -17.09
C ASP A 72 19.01 16.22 -17.03
N GLU A 73 17.96 15.98 -16.23
CA GLU A 73 16.86 16.90 -16.06
C GLU A 73 17.33 18.15 -15.30
N LYS A 74 16.96 19.33 -15.82
CA LYS A 74 17.41 20.62 -15.32
C LYS A 74 16.27 21.39 -14.70
N GLY A 75 16.60 22.20 -13.71
CA GLY A 75 15.70 23.05 -12.96
C GLY A 75 15.84 22.83 -11.47
N GLU A 76 15.63 23.86 -10.67
CA GLU A 76 15.81 23.82 -9.22
C GLU A 76 14.98 22.70 -8.56
N ASP A 77 13.77 22.46 -9.06
CA ASP A 77 12.87 21.41 -8.56
C ASP A 77 13.42 20.00 -8.85
N ALA A 78 13.87 19.78 -10.09
CA ALA A 78 14.43 18.51 -10.51
C ALA A 78 15.77 18.23 -9.81
N GLU A 79 16.65 19.20 -9.74
CA GLU A 79 17.94 19.11 -9.03
C GLU A 79 17.73 18.80 -7.54
N TYR A 80 16.74 19.43 -6.90
CA TYR A 80 16.40 19.15 -5.50
C TYR A 80 15.89 17.71 -5.35
N LEU A 81 14.90 17.29 -6.15
CA LEU A 81 14.39 15.92 -6.12
C LEU A 81 15.49 14.90 -6.35
N LEU A 82 16.33 15.11 -7.35
CA LEU A 82 17.50 14.28 -7.63
C LEU A 82 18.52 14.28 -6.50
N SER A 83 18.59 15.33 -5.68
CA SER A 83 19.53 15.41 -4.56
C SER A 83 19.21 14.40 -3.44
N TYR A 84 17.93 14.04 -3.22
CA TYR A 84 17.53 13.13 -2.14
C TYR A 84 16.91 11.80 -2.60
N LEU A 85 16.36 11.72 -3.83
CA LEU A 85 15.79 10.47 -4.34
C LEU A 85 16.87 9.38 -4.47
N PRO A 86 16.66 8.18 -3.90
CA PRO A 86 17.54 7.04 -4.14
C PRO A 86 17.24 6.40 -5.50
N ARG A 87 18.19 5.66 -6.04
CA ARG A 87 17.93 4.63 -7.08
C ARG A 87 17.22 3.48 -6.38
N ILE A 88 16.03 3.11 -6.85
CA ILE A 88 15.21 2.05 -6.26
C ILE A 88 15.11 0.89 -7.24
N GLN A 89 15.40 -0.31 -6.75
CA GLN A 89 15.19 -1.57 -7.46
C GLN A 89 14.39 -2.50 -6.58
N GLN A 90 13.39 -3.13 -7.15
CA GLN A 90 12.55 -4.10 -6.46
C GLN A 90 12.36 -5.34 -7.34
N GLU A 91 12.54 -6.50 -6.74
CA GLU A 91 12.28 -7.80 -7.35
C GLU A 91 11.29 -8.54 -6.45
N THR A 92 10.21 -9.03 -7.02
CA THR A 92 9.21 -9.78 -6.27
C THR A 92 8.77 -11.02 -7.05
N PHE A 93 8.53 -12.11 -6.33
CA PHE A 93 7.76 -13.22 -6.87
C PHE A 93 6.91 -13.88 -5.80
N THR A 94 5.80 -14.45 -6.23
CA THR A 94 4.92 -15.28 -5.43
C THR A 94 4.59 -16.53 -6.21
N VAL A 95 4.79 -17.69 -5.60
CA VAL A 95 4.34 -18.96 -6.16
C VAL A 95 3.44 -19.66 -5.16
N GLY A 96 2.42 -20.36 -5.64
CA GLY A 96 1.53 -21.11 -4.77
C GLY A 96 0.79 -22.23 -5.50
N ALA A 97 0.47 -23.26 -4.75
CA ALA A 97 -0.38 -24.35 -5.18
C ALA A 97 -1.49 -24.57 -4.15
N SER A 98 -2.72 -24.69 -4.62
CA SER A 98 -3.91 -24.95 -3.80
C SER A 98 -4.62 -26.18 -4.31
N TRP A 99 -4.64 -27.23 -3.51
CA TRP A 99 -5.40 -28.43 -3.76
C TRP A 99 -6.73 -28.37 -3.05
N GLN A 100 -7.83 -28.68 -3.76
CA GLN A 100 -9.18 -28.78 -3.23
C GLN A 100 -9.71 -30.20 -3.41
N HIS A 101 -10.22 -30.80 -2.33
CA HIS A 101 -10.87 -32.08 -2.33
C HIS A 101 -12.35 -31.93 -1.93
N TYR A 102 -13.23 -32.45 -2.79
CA TYR A 102 -14.70 -32.41 -2.60
C TYR A 102 -15.19 -33.74 -2.06
N ALA A 103 -15.52 -33.82 -0.77
CA ALA A 103 -15.98 -35.01 -0.08
C ALA A 103 -17.44 -34.84 0.37
N GLY A 104 -18.38 -34.96 -0.54
CA GLY A 104 -19.82 -34.81 -0.27
C GLY A 104 -20.17 -33.40 0.18
N LYS A 105 -20.45 -33.20 1.48
CA LYS A 105 -20.75 -31.89 2.07
C LYS A 105 -19.50 -31.12 2.56
N HIS A 106 -18.33 -31.66 2.36
CA HIS A 106 -17.08 -31.10 2.84
C HIS A 106 -16.21 -30.69 1.66
N VAL A 107 -15.54 -29.55 1.80
CA VAL A 107 -14.49 -29.09 0.88
C VAL A 107 -13.24 -28.86 1.70
N GLN A 108 -12.24 -29.68 1.45
CA GLN A 108 -10.92 -29.56 2.06
C GLN A 108 -10.01 -28.81 1.12
N THR A 109 -9.29 -27.83 1.65
CA THR A 109 -8.34 -27.01 0.87
C THR A 109 -7.00 -27.03 1.56
N VAL A 110 -5.96 -27.40 0.83
CA VAL A 110 -4.57 -27.28 1.30
C VAL A 110 -3.83 -26.38 0.33
N THR A 111 -3.23 -25.32 0.87
CA THR A 111 -2.50 -24.31 0.09
C THR A 111 -1.08 -24.19 0.62
N LEU A 112 -0.11 -24.32 -0.28
CA LEU A 112 1.30 -24.01 -0.04
C LEU A 112 1.67 -22.80 -0.90
N SER A 113 2.27 -21.78 -0.30
CA SER A 113 2.73 -20.59 -1.00
C SER A 113 4.09 -20.12 -0.50
N HIS A 114 4.82 -19.46 -1.37
CA HIS A 114 6.08 -18.80 -1.06
C HIS A 114 6.12 -17.42 -1.74
N ASN A 115 6.47 -16.39 -0.93
CA ASN A 115 6.64 -15.03 -1.37
C ASN A 115 8.10 -14.63 -1.19
N TYR A 116 8.63 -13.87 -2.14
CA TYR A 116 9.95 -13.28 -2.11
C TYR A 116 9.87 -11.82 -2.51
N LEU A 117 10.53 -10.95 -1.75
CA LEU A 117 10.67 -9.53 -2.03
C LEU A 117 12.11 -9.09 -1.75
N ASN A 118 12.76 -8.47 -2.71
CA ASN A 118 14.10 -7.91 -2.58
C ASN A 118 14.06 -6.44 -2.95
N ASN A 119 14.32 -5.57 -1.97
CA ASN A 119 14.40 -4.12 -2.14
C ASN A 119 15.84 -3.67 -2.06
N ARG A 120 16.24 -2.77 -2.98
CA ARG A 120 17.56 -2.15 -3.00
C ARG A 120 17.40 -0.65 -3.21
N ASN A 121 17.89 0.13 -2.25
CA ASN A 121 17.93 1.59 -2.34
C ASN A 121 19.39 2.03 -2.27
N LEU A 122 19.79 2.87 -3.21
CA LEU A 122 21.17 3.34 -3.32
C LEU A 122 21.18 4.85 -3.56
N LYS A 123 21.92 5.59 -2.73
CA LYS A 123 22.06 7.03 -2.86
C LYS A 123 23.49 7.47 -2.62
N TYR A 124 23.99 8.28 -3.53
CA TYR A 124 25.25 8.99 -3.42
C TYR A 124 25.01 10.49 -3.34
N ARG A 125 25.88 11.23 -2.66
CA ARG A 125 25.87 12.68 -2.61
C ARG A 125 26.05 13.22 -4.04
N GLY A 126 25.20 14.16 -4.45
CA GLY A 126 25.22 14.73 -5.81
C GLY A 126 25.01 13.70 -6.93
N ASN A 127 24.51 12.49 -6.61
CA ASN A 127 24.41 11.35 -7.54
C ASN A 127 25.76 10.89 -8.12
N ASP A 128 26.87 11.29 -7.51
CA ASP A 128 28.24 10.92 -7.91
C ASP A 128 28.64 9.59 -7.26
N ASP A 129 28.62 8.52 -8.04
CA ASP A 129 28.99 7.17 -7.64
C ASP A 129 30.47 6.81 -7.92
N SER A 130 31.29 7.79 -8.27
CA SER A 130 32.71 7.61 -8.53
C SER A 130 33.54 7.25 -7.26
N SER A 131 33.04 7.57 -6.07
CA SER A 131 33.66 7.26 -4.78
C SER A 131 32.66 6.74 -3.74
N GLU A 132 33.07 5.73 -2.97
CA GLU A 132 32.31 5.23 -1.80
C GLU A 132 32.20 6.31 -0.68
N GLU A 133 33.05 7.34 -0.69
CA GLU A 133 32.93 8.47 0.24
C GLU A 133 31.66 9.29 0.02
N ASN A 134 31.13 9.26 -1.20
CA ASN A 134 29.86 9.91 -1.55
C ASN A 134 28.64 9.08 -1.15
N LEU A 135 28.82 7.83 -0.73
CA LEU A 135 27.71 6.97 -0.35
C LEU A 135 26.99 7.53 0.88
N THR A 136 25.68 7.78 0.75
CA THR A 136 24.82 8.29 1.84
C THR A 136 23.79 7.26 2.29
N LEU A 137 23.31 6.42 1.37
CA LEU A 137 22.39 5.32 1.67
C LEU A 137 22.71 4.12 0.79
N ARG A 138 22.89 2.96 1.42
CA ARG A 138 22.84 1.64 0.81
C ARG A 138 21.97 0.76 1.66
N LEU A 139 20.80 0.39 1.13
CA LEU A 139 19.89 -0.53 1.77
C LEU A 139 19.64 -1.71 0.82
N ARG A 140 19.75 -2.90 1.34
CA ARG A 140 19.26 -4.11 0.70
C ARG A 140 18.48 -4.92 1.73
N SER A 141 17.18 -5.10 1.49
CA SER A 141 16.33 -5.97 2.31
C SER A 141 15.72 -7.08 1.47
N VAL A 142 15.77 -8.29 2.02
CA VAL A 142 15.10 -9.45 1.43
C VAL A 142 14.09 -9.97 2.44
N GLU A 143 12.84 -10.09 2.00
CA GLU A 143 11.75 -10.66 2.77
C GLU A 143 11.25 -11.91 2.06
N GLN A 144 11.22 -13.03 2.77
CA GLN A 144 10.69 -14.29 2.28
C GLN A 144 9.64 -14.81 3.25
N LYS A 145 8.56 -15.36 2.73
CA LYS A 145 7.54 -16.00 3.56
C LYS A 145 6.99 -17.25 2.88
N SER A 146 7.15 -18.38 3.54
CA SER A 146 6.51 -19.63 3.17
C SER A 146 5.28 -19.87 4.05
N THR A 147 4.15 -20.24 3.47
CA THR A 147 2.91 -20.48 4.21
C THR A 147 2.28 -21.81 3.77
N LEU A 148 1.98 -22.65 4.74
CA LEU A 148 1.13 -23.84 4.58
C LEU A 148 -0.19 -23.61 5.31
N ARG A 149 -1.31 -23.66 4.60
CA ARG A 149 -2.65 -23.52 5.15
C ARG A 149 -3.51 -24.72 4.79
N ALA A 150 -4.17 -25.28 5.79
CA ALA A 150 -5.19 -26.31 5.63
C ALA A 150 -6.53 -25.82 6.17
N GLU A 151 -7.58 -25.96 5.40
CA GLU A 151 -8.95 -25.55 5.75
C GLU A 151 -9.94 -26.63 5.38
N ASN A 152 -10.91 -26.92 6.25
CA ASN A 152 -12.09 -27.71 5.93
C ASN A 152 -13.33 -26.81 6.01
N ARG A 153 -14.19 -26.92 5.02
CA ARG A 153 -15.49 -26.25 4.96
C ARG A 153 -16.60 -27.29 4.85
N SER A 154 -17.54 -27.25 5.79
CA SER A 154 -18.64 -28.21 5.91
C SER A 154 -19.98 -27.52 5.69
N TYR A 155 -20.74 -27.96 4.69
CA TYR A 155 -22.07 -27.44 4.35
C TYR A 155 -23.16 -28.29 5.01
N LEU A 156 -23.77 -27.77 6.08
CA LEU A 156 -24.72 -28.47 6.96
C LEU A 156 -26.10 -27.77 6.93
N GLY A 157 -26.79 -27.85 5.81
CA GLY A 157 -28.09 -27.20 5.62
C GLY A 157 -27.94 -25.65 5.59
N GLN A 158 -28.46 -24.96 6.60
CA GLN A 158 -28.35 -23.51 6.75
C GLN A 158 -26.98 -23.06 7.32
N TRP A 159 -26.18 -23.99 7.81
CA TRP A 159 -24.89 -23.71 8.41
C TRP A 159 -23.75 -24.07 7.47
N THR A 160 -22.72 -23.23 7.47
CA THR A 160 -21.41 -23.54 6.91
C THR A 160 -20.37 -23.39 8.00
N LEU A 161 -19.72 -24.48 8.37
CA LEU A 161 -18.62 -24.48 9.32
C LEU A 161 -17.29 -24.36 8.58
N ARG A 162 -16.38 -23.59 9.12
CA ARG A 162 -15.02 -23.41 8.60
C ARG A 162 -14.04 -23.60 9.75
N GLU A 163 -13.05 -24.43 9.54
CA GLU A 163 -11.99 -24.72 10.50
C GLU A 163 -10.67 -24.89 9.77
N GLY A 164 -9.58 -24.50 10.38
CA GLY A 164 -8.29 -24.65 9.73
C GLY A 164 -7.11 -24.22 10.58
N ALA A 165 -5.94 -24.54 10.02
CA ALA A 165 -4.64 -24.22 10.59
C ALA A 165 -3.75 -23.58 9.52
N GLU A 166 -2.81 -22.75 9.97
CA GLU A 166 -1.82 -22.09 9.15
C GLU A 166 -0.46 -22.17 9.85
N LEU A 167 0.56 -22.52 9.11
CA LEU A 167 1.95 -22.45 9.51
C LEU A 167 2.66 -21.50 8.56
N ASN A 168 3.50 -20.62 9.08
CA ASN A 168 4.30 -19.75 8.26
C ASN A 168 5.72 -19.62 8.81
N TYR A 169 6.67 -19.49 7.89
CA TYR A 169 8.05 -19.16 8.20
C TYR A 169 8.43 -17.94 7.39
N SER A 170 8.86 -16.89 8.08
CA SER A 170 9.33 -15.64 7.51
C SER A 170 10.82 -15.51 7.74
N ASP A 171 11.54 -15.18 6.69
CA ASP A 171 12.98 -14.91 6.73
C ASP A 171 13.22 -13.48 6.23
N TYR A 172 13.82 -12.65 7.05
CA TYR A 172 14.14 -11.26 6.77
C TYR A 172 15.62 -11.00 6.94
N THR A 173 16.28 -10.65 5.83
CA THR A 173 17.66 -10.19 5.87
C THR A 173 17.73 -8.73 5.44
N ASN A 174 18.50 -7.93 6.17
CA ASN A 174 18.72 -6.52 5.85
C ASN A 174 20.19 -6.16 5.99
N ARG A 175 20.71 -5.40 5.06
CA ARG A 175 21.98 -4.71 5.14
C ARG A 175 21.76 -3.23 4.87
N THR A 176 21.93 -2.42 5.92
CA THR A 176 21.74 -0.98 5.87
C THR A 176 23.06 -0.27 6.20
N PHE A 177 23.45 0.63 5.31
CA PHE A 177 24.42 1.69 5.58
C PHE A 177 23.69 3.01 5.31
N GLN A 178 23.65 3.91 6.29
CA GLN A 178 23.00 5.22 6.14
C GLN A 178 23.76 6.27 6.96
N ARG A 179 24.07 7.40 6.33
CA ARG A 179 24.57 8.59 7.03
C ARG A 179 23.38 9.41 7.53
N LEU A 180 23.31 9.57 8.85
CA LEU A 180 22.25 10.31 9.53
C LEU A 180 22.82 11.63 10.06
N TYR A 181 22.02 12.68 9.96
CA TYR A 181 22.39 14.01 10.44
C TYR A 181 21.29 14.50 11.40
N THR A 182 21.26 13.96 12.61
CA THR A 182 20.29 14.38 13.65
C THR A 182 20.88 15.39 14.63
N ASP A 183 21.86 14.98 15.44
CA ASP A 183 22.61 15.83 16.39
C ASP A 183 24.13 15.67 16.19
N GLY A 184 24.56 15.75 14.93
CA GLY A 184 25.92 15.44 14.48
C GLY A 184 25.92 14.31 13.43
N ALA A 185 27.06 14.12 12.78
CA ALA A 185 27.23 13.06 11.79
C ALA A 185 27.24 11.69 12.47
N ARG A 186 26.20 10.89 12.28
CA ARG A 186 26.08 9.49 12.74
C ARG A 186 25.95 8.58 11.53
N THR A 187 26.57 7.40 11.61
CA THR A 187 26.44 6.36 10.60
C THR A 187 25.69 5.17 11.21
N ALA A 188 24.58 4.78 10.57
CA ALA A 188 23.95 3.50 10.82
C ALA A 188 24.55 2.48 9.85
N ASP A 189 25.25 1.46 10.36
CA ASP A 189 25.80 0.35 9.58
C ASP A 189 25.50 -0.94 10.33
N TYR A 190 24.52 -1.71 9.84
CA TYR A 190 24.13 -2.95 10.48
C TYR A 190 23.62 -3.98 9.47
N ARG A 191 23.69 -5.25 9.89
CA ARG A 191 23.16 -6.38 9.15
C ARG A 191 22.22 -7.18 10.04
N THR A 192 21.01 -7.42 9.54
CA THR A 192 19.98 -8.23 10.20
C THR A 192 19.83 -9.58 9.49
N ASP A 193 19.62 -10.61 10.28
CA ASP A 193 19.24 -11.95 9.84
C ASP A 193 18.17 -12.46 10.83
N LEU A 194 16.89 -12.41 10.45
CA LEU A 194 15.75 -12.63 11.34
C LEU A 194 14.82 -13.69 10.76
N GLY A 195 14.81 -14.89 11.36
CA GLY A 195 13.82 -15.92 11.11
C GLY A 195 12.67 -15.83 12.11
N ILE A 196 11.43 -15.95 11.65
CA ILE A 196 10.23 -15.97 12.49
C ILE A 196 9.34 -17.14 12.03
N PHE A 197 9.09 -18.08 12.94
CA PHE A 197 8.11 -19.13 12.76
C PHE A 197 6.79 -18.72 13.41
N GLY A 198 5.72 -18.74 12.63
CA GLY A 198 4.37 -18.41 13.07
C GLY A 198 3.36 -19.52 12.79
N TRP A 199 2.31 -19.57 13.59
CA TRP A 199 1.18 -20.47 13.38
C TRP A 199 -0.12 -19.81 13.78
N GLY A 200 -1.22 -20.28 13.19
CA GLY A 200 -2.57 -19.80 13.50
C GLY A 200 -3.60 -20.93 13.41
N LEU A 201 -4.59 -20.89 14.29
CA LEU A 201 -5.75 -21.77 14.27
C LEU A 201 -7.01 -20.92 14.15
N PHE A 202 -8.00 -21.40 13.41
CA PHE A 202 -9.26 -20.69 13.30
C PHE A 202 -10.45 -21.63 13.19
N VAL A 203 -11.58 -21.19 13.70
CA VAL A 203 -12.87 -21.81 13.54
C VAL A 203 -13.94 -20.73 13.37
N GLY A 204 -14.92 -21.01 12.52
CA GLY A 204 -16.03 -20.11 12.27
C GLY A 204 -17.26 -20.82 11.76
N ALA A 205 -18.40 -20.19 11.94
CA ALA A 205 -19.69 -20.68 11.48
C ALA A 205 -20.44 -19.55 10.78
N ASP A 206 -20.99 -19.86 9.61
CA ASP A 206 -21.91 -18.98 8.88
C ASP A 206 -23.31 -19.63 8.92
N TYR A 207 -24.31 -18.84 9.22
CA TYR A 207 -25.71 -19.22 9.17
C TYR A 207 -26.44 -18.42 8.10
N THR A 208 -27.21 -19.10 7.27
CA THR A 208 -28.12 -18.45 6.32
C THR A 208 -29.52 -18.99 6.52
N SER A 209 -30.48 -18.11 6.82
CA SER A 209 -31.88 -18.50 7.01
C SER A 209 -32.49 -19.12 5.75
N VAL A 210 -33.51 -19.98 5.90
CA VAL A 210 -34.20 -20.68 4.79
C VAL A 210 -34.69 -19.70 3.71
N ASN A 211 -35.23 -18.55 4.13
CA ASN A 211 -35.70 -17.50 3.22
C ASN A 211 -34.59 -16.60 2.68
N LYS A 212 -33.30 -16.90 3.00
CA LYS A 212 -32.10 -16.16 2.60
C LYS A 212 -32.10 -14.67 2.98
N ARG A 213 -32.99 -14.24 3.86
CA ARG A 213 -33.06 -12.84 4.31
C ARG A 213 -32.06 -12.53 5.43
N PHE A 214 -31.77 -13.48 6.30
CA PHE A 214 -30.86 -13.30 7.41
C PHE A 214 -29.60 -14.11 7.20
N THR A 215 -28.43 -13.48 7.33
CA THR A 215 -27.13 -14.16 7.41
C THR A 215 -26.39 -13.68 8.64
N ALA A 216 -25.76 -14.62 9.33
CA ALA A 216 -24.88 -14.36 10.47
C ALA A 216 -23.57 -15.12 10.28
N SER A 217 -22.47 -14.54 10.68
CA SER A 217 -21.16 -15.17 10.72
C SER A 217 -20.49 -14.88 12.04
N ALA A 218 -19.91 -15.91 12.65
CA ALA A 218 -19.09 -15.75 13.85
C ALA A 218 -17.87 -16.66 13.76
N GLY A 219 -16.75 -16.23 14.30
CA GLY A 219 -15.54 -17.03 14.31
C GLY A 219 -14.50 -16.47 15.27
N VAL A 220 -13.51 -17.29 15.56
CA VAL A 220 -12.33 -16.92 16.34
C VAL A 220 -11.08 -17.46 15.66
N ARG A 221 -10.03 -16.68 15.70
CA ARG A 221 -8.68 -17.05 15.28
C ARG A 221 -7.71 -16.78 16.42
N ALA A 222 -6.74 -17.65 16.58
CA ALA A 222 -5.61 -17.47 17.48
C ALA A 222 -4.32 -17.54 16.65
N ASP A 223 -3.46 -16.57 16.81
CA ASP A 223 -2.15 -16.49 16.13
C ASP A 223 -1.04 -16.47 17.17
N ALA A 224 0.12 -17.02 16.81
CA ALA A 224 1.33 -16.91 17.62
C ALA A 224 2.57 -16.96 16.72
N CYS A 225 3.70 -16.41 17.21
CA CYS A 225 5.00 -16.58 16.59
C CYS A 225 6.12 -16.62 17.65
N ASP A 226 7.28 -17.08 17.26
CA ASP A 226 8.45 -17.28 18.14
C ASP A 226 9.30 -16.01 18.31
N TYR A 227 8.88 -14.86 17.78
CA TYR A 227 9.64 -13.61 17.86
C TYR A 227 9.90 -13.17 19.30
N SER A 228 8.88 -13.21 20.17
CA SER A 228 8.99 -12.84 21.59
C SER A 228 8.15 -13.74 22.49
N SER A 229 8.45 -13.72 23.80
CA SER A 229 7.67 -14.48 24.80
C SER A 229 6.20 -14.05 24.89
N HIS A 230 5.91 -12.79 24.57
CA HIS A 230 4.53 -12.29 24.49
C HIS A 230 3.83 -12.80 23.24
N MET A 231 4.48 -12.73 22.07
CA MET A 231 3.91 -13.13 20.77
C MET A 231 3.77 -14.65 20.63
N SER A 232 4.50 -15.44 21.41
CA SER A 232 4.41 -16.91 21.43
C SER A 232 3.15 -17.45 22.12
N ARG A 233 2.42 -16.61 22.85
CA ARG A 233 1.23 -17.00 23.60
C ARG A 233 -0.05 -16.70 22.82
N PRO A 234 -0.74 -17.71 22.24
CA PRO A 234 -1.87 -17.48 21.32
C PRO A 234 -3.08 -16.76 21.96
N TRP A 235 -3.24 -16.85 23.28
CA TRP A 235 -4.34 -16.15 23.98
C TRP A 235 -4.16 -14.63 24.02
N HIS A 236 -2.95 -14.09 23.76
CA HIS A 236 -2.74 -12.65 23.62
C HIS A 236 -3.20 -12.13 22.24
N GLN A 237 -3.36 -13.00 21.26
CA GLN A 237 -3.77 -12.68 19.89
C GLN A 237 -5.08 -13.38 19.48
N LEU A 238 -6.01 -13.55 20.44
CA LEU A 238 -7.35 -14.05 20.13
C LEU A 238 -8.16 -13.02 19.34
N SER A 239 -8.62 -13.41 18.17
CA SER A 239 -9.30 -12.58 17.18
C SER A 239 -10.76 -13.03 16.99
N PRO A 240 -11.70 -12.75 17.91
CA PRO A 240 -13.12 -12.99 17.69
C PRO A 240 -13.66 -12.01 16.64
N ARG A 241 -14.56 -12.50 15.79
CA ARG A 241 -15.22 -11.73 14.73
C ARG A 241 -16.66 -12.16 14.59
N ALA A 242 -17.55 -11.19 14.33
CA ALA A 242 -18.94 -11.46 14.02
C ALA A 242 -19.46 -10.49 12.97
N SER A 243 -20.38 -10.96 12.13
CA SER A 243 -21.11 -10.11 11.21
C SER A 243 -22.55 -10.59 11.07
N LEU A 244 -23.43 -9.64 10.81
CA LEU A 244 -24.86 -9.86 10.63
C LEU A 244 -25.32 -9.12 9.39
N SER A 245 -26.25 -9.67 8.63
CA SER A 245 -26.96 -8.93 7.60
C SER A 245 -28.41 -9.38 7.48
N TYR A 246 -29.29 -8.43 7.14
CA TYR A 246 -30.71 -8.68 6.97
C TYR A 246 -31.27 -7.96 5.75
N VAL A 247 -32.00 -8.69 4.91
CA VAL A 247 -32.72 -8.16 3.74
C VAL A 247 -34.12 -7.76 4.19
N LEU A 248 -34.37 -6.44 4.27
CA LEU A 248 -35.64 -5.86 4.72
C LEU A 248 -36.77 -6.06 3.70
N GLY A 249 -36.48 -6.09 2.42
CA GLY A 249 -37.42 -6.09 1.30
C GLY A 249 -37.32 -4.78 0.50
N GLY A 250 -37.98 -4.71 -0.66
CA GLY A 250 -37.90 -3.53 -1.54
C GLY A 250 -36.47 -3.20 -2.03
N GLY A 251 -35.55 -4.18 -2.01
CA GLY A 251 -34.15 -3.98 -2.35
C GLY A 251 -33.24 -3.51 -1.21
N TRP A 252 -33.77 -3.26 -0.02
CA TRP A 252 -33.00 -2.80 1.13
C TRP A 252 -32.33 -3.94 1.89
N LYS A 253 -31.06 -3.75 2.26
CA LYS A 253 -30.27 -4.65 3.10
C LYS A 253 -29.52 -3.83 4.13
N ILE A 254 -29.53 -4.27 5.38
CA ILE A 254 -28.70 -3.74 6.47
C ILE A 254 -27.63 -4.76 6.82
N SER A 255 -26.47 -4.28 7.26
CA SER A 255 -25.35 -5.13 7.68
C SER A 255 -24.56 -4.46 8.79
N GLY A 256 -23.90 -5.28 9.61
CA GLY A 256 -22.97 -4.81 10.62
C GLY A 256 -21.92 -5.87 10.90
N SER A 257 -20.73 -5.45 11.30
CA SER A 257 -19.65 -6.31 11.69
C SER A 257 -18.88 -5.74 12.88
N ALA A 258 -18.30 -6.63 13.69
CA ALA A 258 -17.38 -6.29 14.77
C ALA A 258 -16.30 -7.37 14.87
N GLY A 259 -15.08 -6.98 15.23
CA GLY A 259 -14.01 -7.94 15.41
C GLY A 259 -12.74 -7.35 15.99
N LEU A 260 -11.91 -8.24 16.53
CA LEU A 260 -10.53 -7.97 16.92
C LEU A 260 -9.58 -8.58 15.87
N TYR A 261 -8.53 -7.85 15.59
CA TYR A 261 -7.51 -8.23 14.62
C TYR A 261 -6.13 -7.94 15.18
N TYR A 262 -5.15 -8.75 14.80
CA TYR A 262 -3.77 -8.57 15.19
C TYR A 262 -2.87 -8.56 13.96
N GLN A 263 -1.88 -7.68 13.96
CA GLN A 263 -0.90 -7.54 12.89
C GLN A 263 0.51 -7.49 13.46
N LEU A 264 1.40 -8.27 12.86
CA LEU A 264 2.82 -8.21 13.19
C LEU A 264 3.39 -6.83 12.79
N PRO A 265 4.23 -6.18 13.62
CA PRO A 265 4.97 -4.99 13.20
C PRO A 265 5.84 -5.26 11.96
N PRO A 266 6.22 -4.22 11.19
CA PRO A 266 7.06 -4.40 10.00
C PRO A 266 8.42 -5.02 10.35
N TYR A 267 8.97 -5.83 9.44
CA TYR A 267 10.27 -6.50 9.67
C TYR A 267 11.42 -5.52 9.87
N THR A 268 11.35 -4.32 9.29
CA THR A 268 12.31 -3.23 9.55
C THR A 268 12.39 -2.88 11.03
N ALA A 269 11.24 -2.85 11.72
CA ALA A 269 11.16 -2.61 13.17
C ALA A 269 11.63 -3.83 13.98
N LEU A 270 11.15 -5.03 13.62
CA LEU A 270 11.49 -6.26 14.34
C LEU A 270 12.98 -6.62 14.18
N GLY A 271 13.55 -6.33 13.03
CA GLY A 271 14.94 -6.64 12.67
C GLY A 271 15.93 -5.52 12.98
N TYR A 272 15.53 -4.42 13.60
CA TYR A 272 16.44 -3.33 13.90
C TYR A 272 17.48 -3.74 14.98
N LEU A 273 18.75 -3.44 14.68
CA LEU A 273 19.89 -3.71 15.54
C LEU A 273 20.58 -2.40 15.92
N ASP A 274 20.87 -2.23 17.21
CA ASP A 274 21.81 -1.23 17.71
C ASP A 274 22.93 -1.93 18.48
N ALA A 275 24.19 -1.55 18.21
CA ALA A 275 25.37 -2.19 18.76
C ALA A 275 25.36 -3.74 18.65
N GLY A 276 24.79 -4.28 17.56
CA GLY A 276 24.71 -5.72 17.28
C GLY A 276 23.62 -6.47 18.06
N GLN A 277 22.75 -5.77 18.77
CA GLN A 277 21.64 -6.38 19.52
C GLN A 277 20.29 -5.96 18.98
N TYR A 278 19.33 -6.88 18.95
CA TYR A 278 17.94 -6.56 18.65
C TYR A 278 17.32 -5.75 19.79
N VAL A 279 17.01 -4.48 19.55
CA VAL A 279 16.49 -3.59 20.59
C VAL A 279 14.96 -3.63 20.71
N ASN A 280 14.27 -4.17 19.72
CA ASN A 280 12.80 -4.17 19.61
C ASN A 280 12.16 -5.53 19.98
N ARG A 281 12.85 -6.38 20.77
CA ARG A 281 12.36 -7.73 21.14
C ARG A 281 11.08 -7.74 21.97
N ASP A 282 10.75 -6.64 22.63
CA ASP A 282 9.53 -6.51 23.45
C ASP A 282 8.33 -5.98 22.70
N LEU A 283 8.46 -5.74 21.38
CA LEU A 283 7.32 -5.36 20.54
C LEU A 283 6.25 -6.45 20.56
N ARG A 284 5.00 -5.99 20.46
CA ARG A 284 3.79 -6.80 20.44
C ARG A 284 3.13 -6.74 19.06
N TYR A 285 2.18 -7.64 18.82
CA TYR A 285 1.25 -7.45 17.70
C TYR A 285 0.45 -6.17 17.89
N LEU A 286 0.29 -5.38 16.82
CA LEU A 286 -0.71 -4.31 16.80
C LEU A 286 -2.09 -4.94 16.95
N ARG A 287 -2.87 -4.44 17.89
CA ARG A 287 -4.27 -4.84 18.11
C ARG A 287 -5.21 -3.84 17.46
N VAL A 288 -6.22 -4.32 16.73
CA VAL A 288 -7.21 -3.48 16.06
C VAL A 288 -8.61 -3.97 16.44
N GLY A 289 -9.36 -3.17 17.15
CA GLY A 289 -10.80 -3.34 17.31
C GLY A 289 -11.52 -2.60 16.20
N ALA A 290 -12.32 -3.30 15.39
CA ALA A 290 -13.05 -2.72 14.28
C ALA A 290 -14.55 -3.00 14.39
N VAL A 291 -15.36 -1.98 14.11
CA VAL A 291 -16.82 -2.10 13.97
C VAL A 291 -17.26 -1.38 12.70
N SER A 292 -18.25 -1.95 12.01
CA SER A 292 -18.91 -1.28 10.90
C SER A 292 -20.42 -1.54 10.89
N ALA A 293 -21.17 -0.58 10.34
CA ALA A 293 -22.59 -0.71 10.09
C ALA A 293 -22.95 -0.04 8.77
N GLY A 294 -23.74 -0.74 7.96
CA GLY A 294 -24.05 -0.28 6.62
C GLY A 294 -25.48 -0.59 6.19
N VAL A 295 -25.93 0.17 5.23
CA VAL A 295 -27.19 -0.03 4.51
C VAL A 295 -26.93 -0.03 3.02
N SER A 296 -27.55 -0.92 2.29
CA SER A 296 -27.52 -0.94 0.83
C SER A 296 -28.92 -1.05 0.25
N TRP A 297 -29.10 -0.42 -0.92
CA TRP A 297 -30.33 -0.49 -1.69
C TRP A 297 -30.04 -0.96 -3.10
N HIS A 298 -30.73 -1.99 -3.53
CA HIS A 298 -30.62 -2.64 -4.82
C HIS A 298 -31.88 -2.42 -5.63
N LEU A 299 -31.80 -1.62 -6.70
CA LEU A 299 -32.92 -1.38 -7.60
C LEU A 299 -32.76 -2.22 -8.88
N ARG A 300 -33.52 -3.33 -8.97
CA ARG A 300 -33.66 -4.16 -10.17
C ARG A 300 -32.33 -4.51 -10.87
N ASP A 301 -31.33 -4.95 -10.19
CA ASP A 301 -30.01 -5.33 -10.73
C ASP A 301 -29.28 -4.23 -11.54
N ARG A 302 -29.84 -3.01 -11.59
CA ARG A 302 -29.27 -1.89 -12.35
C ARG A 302 -28.58 -0.84 -11.50
N LEU A 303 -29.11 -0.59 -10.31
CA LEU A 303 -28.57 0.41 -9.40
C LEU A 303 -28.36 -0.21 -8.03
N VAL A 304 -27.15 -0.07 -7.52
CA VAL A 304 -26.80 -0.40 -6.14
C VAL A 304 -26.28 0.88 -5.48
N LEU A 305 -26.88 1.25 -4.37
CA LEU A 305 -26.39 2.31 -3.49
C LEU A 305 -26.01 1.69 -2.16
N SER A 306 -24.88 2.07 -1.59
CA SER A 306 -24.50 1.65 -0.25
C SER A 306 -23.92 2.81 0.55
N LEU A 307 -24.15 2.78 1.85
CA LEU A 307 -23.59 3.67 2.83
C LEU A 307 -23.09 2.81 4.01
N GLU A 308 -21.84 2.96 4.37
CA GLU A 308 -21.22 2.26 5.50
C GLU A 308 -20.50 3.25 6.41
N ASN A 309 -20.68 3.10 7.73
CA ASN A 309 -19.91 3.78 8.74
C ASN A 309 -18.94 2.78 9.35
N PHE A 310 -17.71 3.20 9.63
CA PHE A 310 -16.71 2.37 10.26
C PHE A 310 -15.97 3.11 11.38
N TYR A 311 -15.53 2.35 12.37
CA TYR A 311 -14.60 2.78 13.40
C TYR A 311 -13.57 1.67 13.65
N LYS A 312 -12.30 2.06 13.74
CA LYS A 312 -11.16 1.19 14.08
C LYS A 312 -10.37 1.87 15.19
N GLY A 313 -10.22 1.18 16.32
CA GLY A 313 -9.32 1.58 17.41
C GLY A 313 -8.07 0.71 17.35
N TYR A 314 -6.91 1.31 17.50
CA TYR A 314 -5.60 0.66 17.43
C TYR A 314 -4.92 0.76 18.79
N ASP A 315 -4.38 -0.34 19.29
CA ASP A 315 -3.59 -0.43 20.50
C ASP A 315 -2.25 -1.14 20.20
N ASP A 316 -1.31 -1.05 21.13
CA ASP A 316 0.03 -1.62 20.98
C ASP A 316 0.78 -1.13 19.71
N VAL A 317 0.47 0.10 19.26
CA VAL A 317 1.12 0.71 18.09
C VAL A 317 2.57 1.03 18.46
N PRO A 318 3.57 0.70 17.60
CA PRO A 318 4.96 1.06 17.85
C PRO A 318 5.14 2.57 17.96
N LEU A 319 5.76 2.99 19.05
CA LEU A 319 6.14 4.38 19.37
C LEU A 319 7.65 4.51 19.30
N SER A 320 8.15 5.52 18.60
CA SER A 320 9.56 5.85 18.57
C SER A 320 10.04 6.37 19.93
N LEU A 321 11.13 5.81 20.45
CA LEU A 321 11.78 6.29 21.67
C LEU A 321 12.64 7.53 21.41
N ALA A 322 13.01 7.79 20.15
CA ALA A 322 13.87 8.92 19.79
C ALA A 322 13.11 10.24 19.74
N ASP A 323 11.88 10.26 19.23
CA ASP A 323 11.11 11.48 18.98
C ASP A 323 9.69 11.45 19.57
N GLY A 324 9.26 10.31 20.15
CA GLY A 324 7.92 10.16 20.74
C GLY A 324 6.79 10.14 19.70
N ILE A 325 7.10 9.93 18.41
CA ILE A 325 6.11 9.88 17.34
C ILE A 325 5.68 8.43 17.07
N PRO A 326 4.37 8.14 17.01
CA PRO A 326 3.89 6.82 16.60
C PRO A 326 4.35 6.47 15.18
N LEU A 327 4.83 5.24 14.99
CA LEU A 327 5.38 4.80 13.71
C LEU A 327 4.37 4.95 12.56
N SER A 328 3.08 4.79 12.86
CA SER A 328 1.98 4.96 11.89
C SER A 328 1.76 6.40 11.42
N CYS A 329 2.38 7.39 12.07
CA CYS A 329 2.39 8.79 11.63
C CYS A 329 3.55 9.09 10.67
N LYS A 330 4.59 8.24 10.62
CA LYS A 330 5.76 8.36 9.74
C LYS A 330 5.47 7.75 8.36
N GLY A 331 6.30 8.06 7.35
CA GLY A 331 6.22 7.43 6.02
C GLY A 331 5.79 8.36 4.89
N ASN A 332 5.87 9.68 5.09
CA ASN A 332 5.61 10.67 4.05
C ASN A 332 6.85 10.94 3.16
N ASP A 333 7.98 10.35 3.50
CA ASP A 333 9.23 10.48 2.77
C ASP A 333 9.69 9.09 2.25
N TYR A 334 10.74 9.09 1.44
CA TYR A 334 11.36 7.86 0.92
C TYR A 334 12.31 7.20 1.94
N GLY A 335 12.20 7.57 3.20
CA GLY A 335 13.00 7.01 4.29
C GLY A 335 12.57 5.59 4.67
N VAL A 336 13.46 4.89 5.36
CA VAL A 336 13.15 3.58 5.93
C VAL A 336 12.42 3.80 7.25
N VAL A 337 11.20 3.30 7.35
CA VAL A 337 10.37 3.40 8.55
C VAL A 337 10.63 2.18 9.44
N GLY A 338 10.89 2.42 10.75
CA GLY A 338 11.04 1.37 11.76
C GLY A 338 12.48 0.97 12.09
N ASN A 339 13.51 1.55 11.44
CA ASN A 339 14.91 1.32 11.76
C ASN A 339 15.38 2.15 12.98
N GLU A 340 14.65 2.05 14.08
CA GLU A 340 14.84 2.79 15.32
C GLU A 340 14.34 2.00 16.54
N ALA A 341 14.71 2.44 17.74
CA ALA A 341 14.23 1.85 18.99
C ALA A 341 12.75 2.20 19.21
N LEU A 342 11.92 1.18 19.43
CA LEU A 342 10.47 1.27 19.50
C LEU A 342 9.91 0.57 20.73
N VAL A 343 8.74 1.03 21.19
CA VAL A 343 7.93 0.38 22.22
C VAL A 343 6.48 0.30 21.79
N SER A 344 5.78 -0.80 22.09
CA SER A 344 4.35 -0.98 21.78
C SER A 344 3.47 -0.30 22.84
N SER A 345 3.29 1.03 22.74
CA SER A 345 2.55 1.82 23.74
C SER A 345 1.61 2.85 23.15
N ALA A 346 1.75 3.19 21.85
CA ALA A 346 0.90 4.20 21.24
C ALA A 346 -0.49 3.65 20.88
N GLU A 347 -1.44 4.56 20.75
CA GLU A 347 -2.83 4.30 20.43
C GLU A 347 -3.18 4.97 19.09
N GLY A 348 -4.20 4.45 18.39
CA GLY A 348 -4.69 5.03 17.16
C GLY A 348 -6.18 4.89 16.97
N ARG A 349 -6.73 5.67 16.06
CA ARG A 349 -8.12 5.54 15.61
C ARG A 349 -8.25 5.90 14.14
N ALA A 350 -9.12 5.16 13.45
CA ALA A 350 -9.58 5.53 12.12
C ALA A 350 -11.09 5.38 12.06
N TYR A 351 -11.79 6.39 11.57
CA TYR A 351 -13.25 6.39 11.50
C TYR A 351 -13.72 7.20 10.29
N GLY A 352 -14.88 6.81 9.79
CA GLY A 352 -15.40 7.49 8.61
C GLY A 352 -16.69 6.90 8.08
N VAL A 353 -17.09 7.48 6.95
CA VAL A 353 -18.28 7.09 6.19
C VAL A 353 -17.85 6.84 4.75
N GLU A 354 -18.33 5.74 4.20
CA GLU A 354 -18.14 5.38 2.80
C GLU A 354 -19.48 5.27 2.11
N ALA A 355 -19.65 5.99 0.99
CA ALA A 355 -20.80 5.90 0.11
C ALA A 355 -20.37 5.36 -1.25
N MET A 356 -21.11 4.40 -1.81
CA MET A 356 -20.87 3.84 -3.13
C MET A 356 -22.17 3.82 -3.93
N ALA A 357 -22.05 4.15 -5.21
CA ALA A 357 -23.11 4.01 -6.20
C ALA A 357 -22.60 3.21 -7.39
N ARG A 358 -23.32 2.18 -7.81
CA ARG A 358 -23.07 1.44 -9.04
C ARG A 358 -24.31 1.45 -9.90
N TRP A 359 -24.19 1.99 -11.11
CA TRP A 359 -25.26 2.01 -12.09
C TRP A 359 -24.82 1.27 -13.35
N GLN A 360 -25.57 0.23 -13.71
CA GLN A 360 -25.26 -0.63 -14.84
C GLN A 360 -26.51 -0.86 -15.71
N ILE A 361 -26.37 -0.57 -17.00
CA ILE A 361 -27.30 -0.97 -18.05
C ILE A 361 -26.50 -1.85 -19.01
N PRO A 362 -26.74 -3.16 -19.08
CA PRO A 362 -25.97 -4.07 -19.93
C PRO A 362 -25.89 -3.59 -21.38
N GLY A 363 -24.67 -3.61 -21.95
CA GLY A 363 -24.39 -3.17 -23.32
C GLY A 363 -24.59 -1.66 -23.57
N ARG A 364 -24.67 -0.83 -22.52
CA ARG A 364 -24.86 0.61 -22.70
C ARG A 364 -24.12 1.48 -21.68
N VAL A 365 -24.30 1.22 -20.40
CA VAL A 365 -23.75 2.06 -19.33
C VAL A 365 -23.18 1.20 -18.21
N ASN A 366 -22.01 1.53 -17.74
CA ASN A 366 -21.45 0.99 -16.49
C ASN A 366 -20.74 2.13 -15.75
N ILE A 367 -21.33 2.58 -14.63
CA ILE A 367 -20.78 3.66 -13.80
C ILE A 367 -20.63 3.15 -12.37
N VAL A 368 -19.47 3.39 -11.78
CA VAL A 368 -19.21 3.14 -10.36
C VAL A 368 -18.60 4.40 -9.75
N GLY A 369 -19.19 4.84 -8.65
CA GLY A 369 -18.65 5.95 -7.87
C GLY A 369 -18.54 5.60 -6.41
N SER A 370 -17.51 6.07 -5.74
CA SER A 370 -17.35 5.98 -4.29
C SER A 370 -16.83 7.29 -3.71
N VAL A 371 -17.27 7.59 -2.50
CA VAL A 371 -16.81 8.72 -1.70
C VAL A 371 -16.54 8.18 -0.30
N THR A 372 -15.33 8.36 0.20
CA THR A 372 -14.94 8.04 1.56
C THR A 372 -14.56 9.33 2.27
N LEU A 373 -15.20 9.63 3.39
CA LEU A 373 -14.84 10.70 4.31
C LEU A 373 -14.30 10.06 5.58
N TYR A 374 -13.08 10.39 5.99
CA TYR A 374 -12.45 9.70 7.10
C TYR A 374 -11.42 10.54 7.85
N ARG A 375 -11.05 10.03 9.04
CA ARG A 375 -9.91 10.49 9.84
C ARG A 375 -9.08 9.29 10.23
N SER A 376 -7.76 9.47 10.26
CA SER A 376 -6.80 8.48 10.73
C SER A 376 -5.73 9.19 11.54
N GLU A 377 -5.68 8.93 12.85
CA GLU A 377 -4.83 9.67 13.76
C GLU A 377 -4.34 8.78 14.91
N TYR A 378 -3.17 9.10 15.44
CA TYR A 378 -2.49 8.35 16.49
C TYR A 378 -1.99 9.29 17.57
N ARG A 379 -1.73 8.74 18.77
CA ARG A 379 -1.14 9.47 19.89
C ARG A 379 -0.20 8.57 20.69
N SER A 380 0.78 9.17 21.35
CA SER A 380 1.78 8.43 22.14
C SER A 380 1.18 7.80 23.39
N ASP A 381 0.20 8.43 24.03
CA ASP A 381 -0.52 7.96 25.19
C ASP A 381 -1.89 8.63 25.32
N GLY A 382 -2.69 8.21 26.33
CA GLY A 382 -4.04 8.71 26.55
C GLY A 382 -4.16 10.22 26.82
N SER A 383 -3.07 10.89 27.22
CA SER A 383 -3.02 12.33 27.54
C SER A 383 -2.47 13.18 26.41
N SER A 384 -1.76 12.55 25.45
CA SER A 384 -1.10 13.24 24.33
C SER A 384 -2.09 13.66 23.24
N PRO A 385 -1.79 14.73 22.49
CA PRO A 385 -2.60 15.18 21.38
C PRO A 385 -2.63 14.14 20.26
N TRP A 386 -3.74 14.11 19.50
CA TRP A 386 -3.86 13.30 18.30
C TRP A 386 -3.04 13.88 17.16
N ILE A 387 -2.19 13.06 16.55
CA ILE A 387 -1.37 13.37 15.38
C ILE A 387 -1.98 12.67 14.17
N ALA A 388 -2.21 13.39 13.09
CA ALA A 388 -2.70 12.80 11.85
C ALA A 388 -1.68 11.77 11.32
N SER A 389 -2.18 10.60 10.89
CA SER A 389 -1.32 9.65 10.17
C SER A 389 -0.91 10.22 8.82
N ALA A 390 0.20 9.73 8.27
CA ALA A 390 0.65 10.07 6.92
C ALA A 390 -0.44 9.92 5.83
N TRP A 391 -1.44 9.11 6.09
CA TRP A 391 -2.52 8.73 5.17
C TRP A 391 -3.87 9.41 5.47
N ASP A 392 -3.92 10.40 6.38
CA ASP A 392 -5.15 11.12 6.73
C ASP A 392 -5.49 12.20 5.70
N ASN A 393 -5.85 11.79 4.49
CA ASN A 393 -6.26 12.72 3.42
C ASN A 393 -7.66 13.30 3.61
N ARG A 394 -8.41 12.88 4.63
CA ARG A 394 -9.79 13.29 4.98
C ARG A 394 -10.86 12.85 4.02
N PHE A 395 -10.62 12.85 2.73
CA PHE A 395 -11.57 12.32 1.76
C PHE A 395 -10.87 11.70 0.56
N VAL A 396 -11.55 10.71 -0.04
CA VAL A 396 -11.20 10.10 -1.33
C VAL A 396 -12.48 9.98 -2.14
N VAL A 397 -12.44 10.42 -3.39
CA VAL A 397 -13.54 10.31 -4.35
C VAL A 397 -13.02 9.60 -5.59
N ASN A 398 -13.70 8.54 -6.01
CA ASN A 398 -13.45 7.88 -7.28
C ASN A 398 -14.77 7.70 -8.02
N VAL A 399 -14.84 8.15 -9.26
CA VAL A 399 -15.96 7.92 -10.15
C VAL A 399 -15.40 7.45 -11.47
N SER A 400 -15.80 6.28 -11.92
CA SER A 400 -15.44 5.77 -13.24
C SER A 400 -16.65 5.27 -13.98
N GLY A 401 -16.67 5.46 -15.28
CA GLY A 401 -17.79 5.01 -16.08
C GLY A 401 -17.42 4.79 -17.54
N THR A 402 -18.15 3.89 -18.16
CA THR A 402 -18.09 3.63 -19.59
C THR A 402 -19.48 3.75 -20.22
N TYR A 403 -19.52 4.27 -21.42
CA TYR A 403 -20.71 4.36 -22.23
C TYR A 403 -20.45 3.72 -23.60
N ASP A 404 -21.21 2.67 -23.91
CA ASP A 404 -21.11 1.97 -25.17
C ASP A 404 -21.97 2.66 -26.24
N LEU A 405 -21.33 3.05 -27.32
CA LEU A 405 -21.92 3.71 -28.47
C LEU A 405 -22.19 2.69 -29.61
N PRO A 406 -23.07 3.04 -30.57
CA PRO A 406 -23.25 2.22 -31.76
C PRO A 406 -21.94 1.93 -32.49
N ARG A 407 -21.91 0.81 -33.22
CA ARG A 407 -20.76 0.37 -34.04
C ARG A 407 -19.50 0.08 -33.22
N ASN A 408 -19.64 -0.44 -32.00
CA ASN A 408 -18.53 -0.87 -31.12
C ASN A 408 -17.55 0.25 -30.75
N TRP A 409 -18.04 1.47 -30.58
CA TRP A 409 -17.33 2.53 -29.91
C TRP A 409 -17.65 2.49 -28.41
N SER A 410 -16.68 2.83 -27.58
CA SER A 410 -16.89 3.03 -26.15
C SER A 410 -16.15 4.29 -25.68
N ILE A 411 -16.78 5.04 -24.79
CA ILE A 411 -16.16 6.21 -24.14
C ILE A 411 -16.08 5.91 -22.66
N GLY A 412 -14.90 6.08 -22.10
CA GLY A 412 -14.63 5.97 -20.67
C GLY A 412 -14.22 7.30 -20.06
N ALA A 413 -14.61 7.53 -18.81
CA ALA A 413 -14.14 8.64 -18.01
C ALA A 413 -13.86 8.17 -16.58
N LYS A 414 -12.81 8.71 -15.95
CA LYS A 414 -12.47 8.46 -14.55
C LYS A 414 -12.09 9.76 -13.88
N LEU A 415 -12.83 10.10 -12.84
CA LEU A 415 -12.52 11.20 -11.92
C LEU A 415 -11.97 10.60 -10.63
N SER A 416 -10.78 11.02 -10.23
CA SER A 416 -10.19 10.73 -8.93
C SER A 416 -9.91 12.03 -8.20
N ALA A 417 -10.37 12.15 -6.94
CA ALA A 417 -10.04 13.29 -6.10
C ALA A 417 -9.65 12.81 -4.71
N VAL A 418 -8.66 13.47 -4.12
CA VAL A 418 -8.13 13.14 -2.80
C VAL A 418 -7.85 14.43 -2.04
N GLY A 419 -8.18 14.46 -0.75
CA GLY A 419 -7.84 15.58 0.12
C GLY A 419 -6.35 15.70 0.34
N GLY A 420 -5.91 16.86 0.78
CA GLY A 420 -4.49 17.13 1.03
C GLY A 420 -3.90 16.22 2.10
N ALA A 421 -2.77 15.60 1.81
CA ALA A 421 -2.00 14.82 2.77
C ALA A 421 -1.46 15.73 3.89
N PRO A 422 -1.39 15.26 5.14
CA PRO A 422 -0.73 16.00 6.20
C PRO A 422 0.78 16.00 5.99
N TYR A 423 1.44 17.07 6.44
CA TYR A 423 2.90 17.15 6.45
C TYR A 423 3.40 17.94 7.67
N THR A 424 4.66 17.71 8.01
CA THR A 424 5.36 18.41 9.09
C THR A 424 6.03 19.66 8.54
N PRO A 425 5.74 20.86 9.07
CA PRO A 425 6.41 22.08 8.65
C PRO A 425 7.88 22.07 9.07
N TYR A 426 8.67 22.92 8.43
CA TYR A 426 10.05 23.12 8.84
C TYR A 426 10.15 24.13 10.00
N ASP A 427 11.10 23.88 10.90
CA ASP A 427 11.61 24.85 11.86
C ASP A 427 12.50 25.86 11.11
N ALA A 428 11.92 26.99 10.72
CA ALA A 428 12.60 28.01 9.92
C ALA A 428 13.73 28.68 10.71
N ASP A 429 13.55 28.84 12.01
CA ASP A 429 14.57 29.48 12.88
C ASP A 429 15.80 28.58 13.01
N LYS A 430 15.63 27.33 13.36
CA LYS A 430 16.73 26.36 13.43
C LYS A 430 17.38 26.14 12.06
N SER A 431 16.57 26.02 11.01
CA SER A 431 17.06 25.78 9.64
C SER A 431 17.85 26.94 9.07
N SER A 432 17.60 28.17 9.54
CA SER A 432 18.34 29.37 9.08
C SER A 432 19.72 29.49 9.70
N LEU A 433 19.99 28.89 10.87
CA LEU A 433 21.30 28.94 11.50
C LEU A 433 22.37 28.34 10.59
N VAL A 434 23.49 29.07 10.36
CA VAL A 434 24.58 28.62 9.47
C VAL A 434 25.15 27.28 9.93
N GLU A 435 25.51 27.17 11.22
CA GLU A 435 26.04 25.90 11.77
C GLU A 435 25.05 24.73 11.64
N ALA A 436 23.76 24.97 11.90
CA ALA A 436 22.74 23.94 11.79
C ALA A 436 22.54 23.49 10.35
N TRP A 437 22.46 24.44 9.41
CA TRP A 437 22.33 24.13 7.99
C TRP A 437 23.53 23.36 7.46
N ASP A 438 24.75 23.83 7.75
CA ASP A 438 26.00 23.21 7.25
C ASP A 438 26.20 21.79 7.80
N ALA A 439 25.68 21.53 9.01
CA ALA A 439 25.75 20.21 9.62
C ALA A 439 25.00 19.12 8.83
N GLN A 440 23.87 19.46 8.16
CA GLN A 440 23.06 18.45 7.45
C GLN A 440 22.73 18.80 5.98
N GLY A 441 22.91 20.04 5.53
CA GLY A 441 22.63 20.49 4.17
C GLY A 441 21.15 20.46 3.78
N ARG A 442 20.25 20.44 4.77
CA ARG A 442 18.80 20.39 4.58
C ARG A 442 18.08 21.06 5.77
N PRO A 443 16.80 21.46 5.60
CA PRO A 443 16.04 22.06 6.69
C PRO A 443 15.71 21.06 7.79
N TYR A 444 15.49 21.57 9.00
CA TYR A 444 15.00 20.82 10.16
C TYR A 444 13.48 20.85 10.19
N TYR A 445 12.87 19.70 10.55
CA TYR A 445 11.44 19.63 10.80
C TYR A 445 11.09 20.16 12.19
N ASP A 446 9.93 20.80 12.30
CA ASP A 446 9.32 21.15 13.57
C ASP A 446 8.55 19.93 14.13
N TYR A 447 9.24 19.11 14.91
CA TYR A 447 8.65 17.89 15.49
C TYR A 447 7.52 18.17 16.49
N ALA A 448 7.44 19.40 17.07
CA ALA A 448 6.31 19.78 17.92
C ALA A 448 5.01 19.94 17.12
N ARG A 449 5.12 20.18 15.82
CA ARG A 449 3.99 20.31 14.89
C ARG A 449 3.95 19.17 13.87
N TYR A 450 4.28 17.96 14.29
CA TYR A 450 4.33 16.81 13.41
C TYR A 450 3.00 16.57 12.70
N ASN A 451 2.99 16.48 11.36
CA ASN A 451 1.81 16.35 10.50
C ASN A 451 0.68 17.37 10.77
N ALA A 452 1.02 18.57 11.28
CA ALA A 452 0.03 19.61 11.62
C ALA A 452 -0.50 20.39 10.42
N GLU A 453 0.30 20.52 9.38
CA GLU A 453 -0.06 21.22 8.14
C GLU A 453 -0.64 20.26 7.10
N ARG A 454 -1.32 20.81 6.08
CA ARG A 454 -1.92 20.03 4.99
C ARG A 454 -1.66 20.63 3.64
N LEU A 455 -1.45 19.74 2.68
CA LEU A 455 -1.40 20.08 1.27
C LEU A 455 -2.78 20.43 0.72
N ASP A 456 -2.80 21.03 -0.45
CA ASP A 456 -4.03 21.24 -1.21
C ASP A 456 -4.65 19.90 -1.66
N ALA A 457 -5.96 19.87 -1.85
CA ALA A 457 -6.62 18.73 -2.44
C ALA A 457 -6.24 18.60 -3.93
N PHE A 458 -6.14 17.35 -4.37
CA PHE A 458 -5.82 17.02 -5.76
C PHE A 458 -7.00 16.34 -6.44
N ALA A 459 -7.29 16.71 -7.69
CA ALA A 459 -8.29 16.04 -8.51
C ALA A 459 -7.78 15.85 -9.94
N GLN A 460 -8.06 14.67 -10.52
CA GLN A 460 -7.61 14.29 -11.85
C GLN A 460 -8.79 13.70 -12.64
N LEU A 461 -8.92 14.13 -13.89
CA LEU A 461 -9.87 13.56 -14.84
C LEU A 461 -9.10 12.85 -15.96
N ASP A 462 -9.46 11.59 -16.19
CA ASP A 462 -8.93 10.77 -17.28
C ASP A 462 -10.07 10.47 -18.26
N LEU A 463 -9.77 10.49 -19.56
CA LEU A 463 -10.70 10.19 -20.63
C LEU A 463 -10.14 9.11 -21.54
N ARG A 464 -11.01 8.19 -21.97
CA ARG A 464 -10.64 7.10 -22.86
C ARG A 464 -11.68 6.90 -23.94
N ILE A 465 -11.22 6.62 -25.15
CA ILE A 465 -12.05 6.23 -26.29
C ILE A 465 -11.52 4.93 -26.84
N ASP A 466 -12.40 3.95 -27.00
CA ASP A 466 -12.09 2.65 -27.57
C ASP A 466 -12.91 2.41 -28.84
N LYS A 467 -12.31 1.68 -29.80
CA LYS A 467 -12.97 1.19 -31.00
C LYS A 467 -12.60 -0.26 -31.25
N ILE A 468 -13.60 -1.12 -31.38
CA ILE A 468 -13.40 -2.56 -31.59
C ILE A 468 -13.92 -2.95 -32.99
N PHE A 469 -13.15 -3.77 -33.69
CA PHE A 469 -13.50 -4.41 -34.94
C PHE A 469 -13.48 -5.94 -34.77
N TYR A 470 -14.53 -6.60 -35.17
CA TYR A 470 -14.64 -8.07 -35.14
C TYR A 470 -14.44 -8.64 -36.53
N PHE A 471 -13.51 -9.58 -36.66
CA PHE A 471 -13.24 -10.35 -37.85
C PHE A 471 -13.49 -11.84 -37.62
N LYS A 472 -13.48 -12.65 -38.70
CA LYS A 472 -13.53 -14.10 -38.56
C LYS A 472 -12.23 -14.59 -37.91
N GLY A 473 -12.28 -14.95 -36.62
CA GLY A 473 -11.15 -15.52 -35.89
C GLY A 473 -10.25 -14.53 -35.17
N CYS A 474 -10.50 -13.20 -35.24
CA CYS A 474 -9.78 -12.25 -34.41
C CYS A 474 -10.60 -11.01 -34.12
N MET A 475 -10.26 -10.33 -33.04
CA MET A 475 -10.73 -9.02 -32.67
C MET A 475 -9.57 -8.02 -32.69
N LEU A 476 -9.80 -6.85 -33.25
CA LEU A 476 -8.85 -5.74 -33.26
C LEU A 476 -9.44 -4.54 -32.54
N GLY A 477 -8.79 -4.13 -31.46
CA GLY A 477 -9.14 -2.98 -30.64
C GLY A 477 -8.12 -1.85 -30.81
N PHE A 478 -8.60 -0.62 -30.86
CA PHE A 478 -7.80 0.60 -30.78
C PHE A 478 -8.29 1.43 -29.62
N TYR A 479 -7.39 2.04 -28.86
CA TYR A 479 -7.76 2.99 -27.84
C TYR A 479 -6.85 4.21 -27.83
N ILE A 480 -7.43 5.32 -27.36
CA ILE A 480 -6.72 6.53 -26.96
C ILE A 480 -7.13 6.79 -25.51
N ASP A 481 -6.14 6.87 -24.64
CA ASP A 481 -6.29 7.16 -23.22
C ASP A 481 -5.52 8.45 -22.90
N LEU A 482 -6.23 9.42 -22.35
CA LEU A 482 -5.72 10.73 -21.96
C LEU A 482 -5.82 10.86 -20.45
N GLN A 483 -4.73 10.64 -19.76
CA GLN A 483 -4.66 10.79 -18.30
C GLN A 483 -4.38 12.24 -17.95
N ASN A 484 -5.06 12.71 -16.90
CA ASN A 484 -4.94 14.07 -16.39
C ASN A 484 -5.26 15.15 -17.45
N VAL A 485 -6.42 15.04 -18.12
CA VAL A 485 -6.83 16.03 -19.13
C VAL A 485 -7.03 17.44 -18.56
N THR A 486 -7.20 17.56 -17.25
CA THR A 486 -7.30 18.82 -16.51
C THR A 486 -5.95 19.47 -16.26
N VAL A 487 -4.84 18.77 -16.55
CA VAL A 487 -3.47 19.21 -16.23
C VAL A 487 -3.33 19.61 -14.77
N SER A 488 -4.03 18.89 -13.89
CA SER A 488 -4.01 19.14 -12.45
C SER A 488 -2.61 18.90 -11.89
N LYS A 489 -2.19 19.77 -10.98
CA LYS A 489 -0.89 19.70 -10.32
C LYS A 489 -1.03 19.09 -8.92
N LEU A 490 -0.30 18.00 -8.68
CA LEU A 490 -0.12 17.45 -7.34
C LEU A 490 0.94 18.28 -6.63
N ARG A 491 0.54 18.94 -5.55
CA ARG A 491 1.43 19.75 -4.73
C ARG A 491 2.07 18.91 -3.64
N GLN A 492 3.37 19.12 -3.43
CA GLN A 492 4.14 18.59 -2.31
C GLN A 492 4.51 19.73 -1.33
N PRO A 493 5.01 19.43 -0.11
CA PRO A 493 5.45 20.47 0.79
C PRO A 493 6.52 21.33 0.12
N ASP A 494 6.39 22.67 0.22
CA ASP A 494 7.42 23.58 -0.24
C ASP A 494 8.72 23.28 0.52
N VAL A 495 9.83 23.22 -0.19
CA VAL A 495 11.13 22.96 0.43
C VAL A 495 11.77 24.26 0.88
N LEU A 496 12.24 24.29 2.12
CA LEU A 496 13.02 25.42 2.64
C LEU A 496 14.50 25.20 2.30
N MET A 497 15.12 26.15 1.61
CA MET A 497 16.52 26.07 1.16
C MET A 497 17.30 27.30 1.56
N SER A 498 18.60 27.12 1.87
CA SER A 498 19.55 28.21 2.02
C SER A 498 19.92 28.81 0.65
N THR A 499 20.04 30.12 0.56
CA THR A 499 20.60 30.79 -0.61
C THR A 499 22.14 30.87 -0.56
N GLY A 500 22.76 30.48 0.55
CA GLY A 500 24.19 30.66 0.82
C GLY A 500 24.56 32.11 1.26
N GLU A 501 23.62 33.06 1.21
CA GLU A 501 23.83 34.43 1.67
C GLU A 501 23.62 34.52 3.18
N ILE A 502 24.63 35.04 3.94
CA ILE A 502 24.54 35.25 5.39
C ILE A 502 23.94 36.65 5.62
N LEU A 503 22.81 36.69 6.34
CA LEU A 503 22.09 37.96 6.61
C LEU A 503 22.79 38.84 7.65
N ASN A 504 23.52 38.27 8.60
CA ASN A 504 24.13 38.94 9.74
C ASN A 504 25.59 38.50 9.93
N PRO A 505 26.50 38.76 8.96
CA PRO A 505 27.88 38.26 8.99
C PRO A 505 28.70 38.79 10.16
N GLU A 506 28.30 39.92 10.75
CA GLU A 506 28.95 40.52 11.91
C GLU A 506 28.54 39.89 13.27
N ALA A 507 27.54 39.02 13.27
CA ALA A 507 27.11 38.32 14.48
C ALA A 507 28.08 37.15 14.83
N PRO A 508 28.11 36.72 16.11
CA PRO A 508 28.82 35.49 16.47
C PRO A 508 28.43 34.30 15.56
N VAL A 509 29.35 33.41 15.23
CA VAL A 509 29.15 32.29 14.30
C VAL A 509 27.91 31.46 14.67
N SER A 510 27.68 31.24 15.97
CA SER A 510 26.51 30.50 16.47
C SER A 510 25.17 31.21 16.26
N GLU A 511 25.18 32.52 15.93
CA GLU A 511 23.99 33.31 15.70
C GLU A 511 23.84 33.75 14.21
N GLN A 512 24.83 33.42 13.39
CA GLN A 512 24.77 33.73 11.95
C GLN A 512 23.65 32.94 11.28
N ARG A 513 22.94 33.61 10.35
CA ARG A 513 21.78 33.04 9.67
C ARG A 513 21.90 33.18 8.17
N TYR A 514 21.59 32.11 7.46
CA TYR A 514 21.38 32.13 6.02
C TYR A 514 20.06 32.81 5.67
N LYS A 515 20.05 33.52 4.56
CA LYS A 515 18.83 33.91 3.87
C LYS A 515 18.18 32.65 3.30
N MET A 516 16.94 32.36 3.72
CA MET A 516 16.21 31.22 3.28
C MET A 516 15.27 31.56 2.13
N LYS A 517 15.09 30.60 1.19
CA LYS A 517 14.07 30.66 0.14
C LYS A 517 13.20 29.40 0.21
N LYS A 518 11.96 29.53 -0.25
CA LYS A 518 11.07 28.38 -0.42
C LYS A 518 11.05 27.97 -1.89
N LEU A 519 11.29 26.70 -2.13
CA LEU A 519 11.16 26.07 -3.43
C LEU A 519 9.80 25.38 -3.50
N ARG A 520 8.96 25.80 -4.43
CA ARG A 520 7.65 25.22 -4.62
C ARG A 520 7.77 23.90 -5.36
N GLN A 521 7.16 22.83 -4.83
CA GLN A 521 7.18 21.49 -5.40
C GLN A 521 5.79 21.13 -5.93
N GLU A 522 5.67 20.99 -7.23
CA GLU A 522 4.42 20.52 -7.86
C GLU A 522 4.71 19.71 -9.12
N SER A 523 3.95 18.64 -9.32
CA SER A 523 4.08 17.76 -10.47
C SER A 523 2.71 17.45 -11.06
N GLY A 524 2.63 17.25 -12.34
CA GLY A 524 1.41 16.86 -13.04
C GLY A 524 1.41 17.33 -14.48
N THR A 525 1.20 16.41 -15.38
CA THR A 525 1.15 16.66 -16.82
C THR A 525 0.05 15.81 -17.46
N LEU A 526 -0.36 16.17 -18.66
CA LEU A 526 -1.20 15.34 -19.50
C LEU A 526 -0.36 14.18 -20.05
N LEU A 527 -0.82 12.94 -19.85
CA LEU A 527 -0.16 11.74 -20.36
C LEU A 527 -1.05 11.05 -21.40
N PRO A 528 -0.82 11.25 -22.70
CA PRO A 528 -1.54 10.53 -23.74
C PRO A 528 -0.97 9.12 -23.94
N SER A 529 -1.84 8.14 -24.10
CA SER A 529 -1.49 6.76 -24.46
C SER A 529 -2.34 6.30 -25.62
N ILE A 530 -1.73 5.65 -26.59
CA ILE A 530 -2.41 5.02 -27.73
C ILE A 530 -2.05 3.54 -27.72
N GLY A 531 -3.02 2.68 -27.88
CA GLY A 531 -2.79 1.25 -27.88
C GLY A 531 -3.62 0.50 -28.91
N ILE A 532 -3.09 -0.68 -29.25
CA ILE A 532 -3.72 -1.64 -30.14
C ILE A 532 -3.82 -2.97 -29.38
N THR A 533 -5.00 -3.57 -29.39
CA THR A 533 -5.25 -4.91 -28.82
C THR A 533 -5.66 -5.84 -29.94
N VAL A 534 -5.03 -7.00 -30.01
CA VAL A 534 -5.38 -8.07 -30.96
C VAL A 534 -5.70 -9.33 -30.15
N GLU A 535 -6.87 -9.90 -30.37
CA GLU A 535 -7.30 -11.17 -29.75
C GLU A 535 -7.63 -12.18 -30.87
N PHE A 536 -7.18 -13.43 -30.70
CA PHE A 536 -7.36 -14.53 -31.65
C PHE A 536 -8.22 -15.65 -31.07
#